data_b2de04808785218c227eae322752dc35
#
_entry.id   b2de04808785218c227eae322752dc35
#
_cell.length_a   1.000
_cell.length_b   1.000
_cell.length_c   1.000
_cell.angle_alpha   90.00
_cell.angle_beta   90.00
_cell.angle_gamma   90.00
#
_symmetry.space_group_name_H-M   'P 1'
#
loop_
_entity.id
_entity.type
_entity.pdbx_description
1 polymer ?
#
loop_
_entity_poly.entity_id
_entity_poly.type
_entity_poly.pdbx_seq_one_letter_code
_entity_poly.pdbx_strand_id
1 'polypeptide(L)'
;MNTSVSAARAAGEENVQPPATLTLHRASAEPWALAIHGGAGGRILELGEQADYASGLREAHAAGEAVLSGGGSALEACCAAVQSLEENPLFNAGRGAALAKDGRAELDASVMDGASGLAGAVLASQHAKSPVRAARAVMEHTDHVMIVDPPAQLVREWSLEVANPEWFVTERRLAQLRRLLDKSESGPRHGTVGAVALDANGHLAAATSTGGISAQDVGRIGDTPVIGAGTYARDGLAALSCTGDGEAFLRGVVAYDVAARMRYAGCDLPSAVAATIEETLTEKGSSGGLIAVLPTGEMVIAHNSPMMFSAYRDGSEVRVHL
;
A
#
# COMPACT_ATOMS: atom_id res chain seq x y z
N MET A 1 -1.32 42.35 16.12
CA MET A 1 -1.72 42.49 14.71
C MET A 1 -1.85 41.07 14.17
N ASN A 2 -3.10 40.60 14.09
CA ASN A 2 -3.40 39.25 13.55
C ASN A 2 -3.47 39.36 12.03
N THR A 3 -2.57 38.63 11.33
CA THR A 3 -2.75 38.39 9.90
C THR A 3 -3.24 36.96 9.73
N SER A 4 -4.54 36.82 9.48
CA SER A 4 -5.18 35.62 9.02
C SER A 4 -4.72 35.31 7.59
N VAL A 5 -4.02 34.20 7.40
CA VAL A 5 -3.76 33.63 6.08
C VAL A 5 -5.01 32.85 5.66
N SER A 6 -5.93 33.50 4.98
CA SER A 6 -7.00 32.85 4.24
C SER A 6 -6.47 32.44 2.87
N ALA A 7 -6.18 31.15 2.68
CA ALA A 7 -5.97 30.61 1.34
C ALA A 7 -7.35 30.49 0.65
N ALA A 8 -7.69 31.46 -0.19
CA ALA A 8 -8.82 31.35 -1.10
C ALA A 8 -8.54 30.24 -2.12
N ARG A 9 -9.22 29.10 -2.01
CA ARG A 9 -9.39 28.17 -3.12
C ARG A 9 -10.20 28.84 -4.20
N ALA A 10 -9.63 28.97 -5.40
CA ALA A 10 -10.35 29.41 -6.58
C ALA A 10 -11.51 28.44 -6.85
N ALA A 11 -12.73 28.97 -6.88
CA ALA A 11 -13.91 28.27 -7.36
C ALA A 11 -13.77 28.07 -8.87
N GLY A 12 -13.65 26.82 -9.32
CA GLY A 12 -13.61 26.51 -10.73
C GLY A 12 -13.40 25.02 -10.94
N GLU A 13 -14.46 24.34 -11.39
CA GLU A 13 -14.61 22.93 -11.72
C GLU A 13 -14.73 22.02 -10.47
N GLU A 14 -15.94 21.57 -10.19
CA GLU A 14 -16.20 20.44 -9.30
C GLU A 14 -15.45 19.23 -9.88
N ASN A 15 -14.36 18.84 -9.23
CA ASN A 15 -13.59 17.65 -9.56
C ASN A 15 -14.40 16.43 -9.08
N VAL A 16 -15.46 16.10 -9.83
CA VAL A 16 -16.29 14.93 -9.55
C VAL A 16 -15.43 13.70 -9.82
N GLN A 17 -15.02 13.05 -8.76
CA GLN A 17 -14.32 11.75 -8.87
C GLN A 17 -15.27 10.71 -9.49
N PRO A 18 -14.76 9.78 -10.32
CA PRO A 18 -15.60 8.73 -10.85
C PRO A 18 -16.15 7.85 -9.71
N PRO A 19 -17.32 7.24 -9.90
CA PRO A 19 -17.85 6.29 -8.93
C PRO A 19 -16.86 5.15 -8.72
N ALA A 20 -16.84 4.57 -7.52
CA ALA A 20 -15.94 3.49 -7.19
C ALA A 20 -16.13 2.29 -8.13
N THR A 21 -15.04 1.83 -8.73
CA THR A 21 -14.98 0.51 -9.37
C THR A 21 -14.71 -0.52 -8.28
N LEU A 22 -15.59 -1.50 -8.15
CA LEU A 22 -15.47 -2.57 -7.17
C LEU A 22 -15.58 -3.90 -7.90
N THR A 23 -14.59 -4.77 -7.71
CA THR A 23 -14.57 -6.12 -8.26
C THR A 23 -14.45 -7.12 -7.12
N LEU A 24 -15.45 -8.01 -7.04
CA LEU A 24 -15.46 -9.14 -6.11
C LEU A 24 -14.95 -10.39 -6.85
N HIS A 25 -13.93 -11.01 -6.27
CA HIS A 25 -13.37 -12.26 -6.75
C HIS A 25 -13.70 -13.38 -5.78
N ARG A 26 -14.18 -14.49 -6.32
CA ARG A 26 -14.47 -15.68 -5.53
C ARG A 26 -13.19 -16.36 -5.10
N ALA A 27 -13.26 -17.07 -3.98
CA ALA A 27 -12.19 -17.94 -3.52
C ALA A 27 -11.74 -18.90 -4.64
N SER A 28 -10.43 -19.07 -4.77
CA SER A 28 -9.85 -20.11 -5.62
C SER A 28 -10.10 -21.50 -5.03
N ALA A 29 -9.78 -22.57 -5.78
CA ALA A 29 -9.82 -23.94 -5.25
C ALA A 29 -8.70 -24.21 -4.23
N GLU A 30 -7.72 -23.30 -4.14
CA GLU A 30 -6.61 -23.40 -3.20
C GLU A 30 -7.07 -23.08 -1.77
N PRO A 31 -6.45 -23.71 -0.74
CA PRO A 31 -6.77 -23.42 0.65
C PRO A 31 -6.19 -22.07 1.14
N TRP A 32 -5.67 -21.26 0.24
CA TRP A 32 -5.08 -19.95 0.49
C TRP A 32 -5.53 -18.93 -0.57
N ALA A 33 -5.36 -17.66 -0.25
CA ALA A 33 -5.63 -16.56 -1.18
C ALA A 33 -4.56 -15.48 -1.07
N LEU A 34 -4.26 -14.81 -2.19
CA LEU A 34 -3.31 -13.70 -2.26
C LEU A 34 -3.81 -12.67 -3.27
N ALA A 35 -3.91 -11.42 -2.84
CA ALA A 35 -4.03 -10.26 -3.70
C ALA A 35 -2.93 -9.25 -3.39
N ILE A 36 -2.42 -8.59 -4.44
CA ILE A 36 -1.42 -7.52 -4.32
C ILE A 36 -1.86 -6.30 -5.08
N HIS A 37 -1.36 -5.12 -4.70
CA HIS A 37 -1.48 -3.90 -5.48
C HIS A 37 -0.13 -3.21 -5.66
N GLY A 38 0.01 -2.55 -6.80
CA GLY A 38 1.17 -1.73 -7.18
C GLY A 38 0.91 -0.23 -7.13
N GLY A 39 -0.23 0.18 -6.53
CA GLY A 39 -0.64 1.56 -6.38
C GLY A 39 -1.88 1.94 -7.17
N ALA A 40 -2.59 2.96 -6.69
CA ALA A 40 -3.67 3.64 -7.39
C ALA A 40 -3.18 4.98 -7.95
N GLY A 41 -3.65 5.40 -9.12
CA GLY A 41 -3.22 6.64 -9.74
C GLY A 41 -3.97 6.99 -11.02
N GLY A 42 -3.55 8.07 -11.69
CA GLY A 42 -4.20 8.61 -12.89
C GLY A 42 -3.29 8.72 -14.12
N ARG A 43 -2.13 8.05 -14.14
CA ARG A 43 -1.25 8.11 -15.30
C ARG A 43 -1.61 7.02 -16.30
N ILE A 44 -1.96 7.40 -17.53
CA ILE A 44 -2.08 6.46 -18.64
C ILE A 44 -0.66 5.98 -19.03
N LEU A 45 -0.48 4.66 -19.04
CA LEU A 45 0.78 4.02 -19.43
C LEU A 45 0.81 3.76 -20.94
N GLU A 46 1.99 3.91 -21.54
CA GLU A 46 2.22 3.41 -22.90
C GLU A 46 2.29 1.88 -22.91
N LEU A 47 2.04 1.26 -24.09
CA LEU A 47 1.97 -0.21 -24.22
C LEU A 47 3.21 -0.94 -23.70
N GLY A 48 4.40 -0.38 -23.93
CA GLY A 48 5.65 -0.96 -23.42
C GLY A 48 5.73 -0.90 -21.90
N GLU A 49 5.39 0.23 -21.31
CA GLU A 49 5.35 0.39 -19.86
C GLU A 49 4.32 -0.55 -19.21
N GLN A 50 3.16 -0.78 -19.86
CA GLN A 50 2.14 -1.72 -19.36
C GLN A 50 2.70 -3.14 -19.22
N ALA A 51 3.49 -3.60 -20.19
CA ALA A 51 4.10 -4.93 -20.14
C ALA A 51 5.08 -5.06 -18.96
N ASP A 52 5.90 -4.03 -18.70
CA ASP A 52 6.87 -4.02 -17.60
C ASP A 52 6.18 -4.01 -16.23
N TYR A 53 5.14 -3.18 -16.05
CA TYR A 53 4.33 -3.18 -14.83
C TYR A 53 3.62 -4.52 -14.62
N ALA A 54 3.04 -5.10 -15.69
CA ALA A 54 2.39 -6.40 -15.60
C ALA A 54 3.37 -7.52 -15.24
N SER A 55 4.61 -7.48 -15.76
CA SER A 55 5.67 -8.43 -15.39
C SER A 55 6.01 -8.30 -13.90
N GLY A 56 6.29 -7.08 -13.43
CA GLY A 56 6.61 -6.83 -12.03
C GLY A 56 5.51 -7.25 -11.06
N LEU A 57 4.24 -7.05 -11.42
CA LEU A 57 3.12 -7.55 -10.61
C LEU A 57 3.04 -9.08 -10.59
N ARG A 58 3.29 -9.76 -11.73
CA ARG A 58 3.33 -11.23 -11.76
C ARG A 58 4.48 -11.79 -10.93
N GLU A 59 5.66 -11.19 -11.01
CA GLU A 59 6.84 -11.58 -10.24
C GLU A 59 6.57 -11.43 -8.72
N ALA A 60 5.99 -10.31 -8.32
CA ALA A 60 5.65 -10.07 -6.92
C ALA A 60 4.55 -11.03 -6.40
N HIS A 61 3.50 -11.26 -7.21
CA HIS A 61 2.49 -12.24 -6.87
C HIS A 61 3.09 -13.64 -6.73
N ALA A 62 3.94 -14.05 -7.68
CA ALA A 62 4.62 -15.35 -7.64
C ALA A 62 5.51 -15.53 -6.41
N ALA A 63 6.16 -14.46 -5.93
CA ALA A 63 6.97 -14.51 -4.70
C ALA A 63 6.10 -14.83 -3.46
N GLY A 64 4.94 -14.18 -3.32
CA GLY A 64 4.02 -14.49 -2.24
C GLY A 64 3.33 -15.85 -2.39
N GLU A 65 2.95 -16.20 -3.61
CA GLU A 65 2.35 -17.50 -3.94
C GLU A 65 3.28 -18.68 -3.62
N ALA A 66 4.58 -18.55 -3.90
CA ALA A 66 5.55 -19.59 -3.57
C ALA A 66 5.61 -19.88 -2.07
N VAL A 67 5.41 -18.87 -1.23
CA VAL A 67 5.32 -19.04 0.23
C VAL A 67 4.06 -19.83 0.61
N LEU A 68 2.89 -19.42 0.11
CA LEU A 68 1.61 -20.03 0.47
C LEU A 68 1.49 -21.46 -0.05
N SER A 69 1.90 -21.72 -1.29
CA SER A 69 1.91 -23.05 -1.88
C SER A 69 2.90 -24.00 -1.20
N GLY A 70 3.96 -23.46 -0.60
CA GLY A 70 4.91 -24.18 0.26
C GLY A 70 4.40 -24.38 1.69
N GLY A 71 3.19 -23.97 2.04
CA GLY A 71 2.62 -24.07 3.39
C GLY A 71 3.10 -22.99 4.37
N GLY A 72 3.69 -21.90 3.86
CA GLY A 72 4.12 -20.77 4.68
C GLY A 72 2.94 -19.88 5.12
N SER A 73 3.21 -18.96 6.05
CA SER A 73 2.19 -18.09 6.64
C SER A 73 1.75 -16.96 5.70
N ALA A 74 0.52 -16.46 5.91
CA ALA A 74 -0.02 -15.29 5.23
C ALA A 74 0.89 -14.06 5.39
N LEU A 75 1.43 -13.84 6.59
CA LEU A 75 2.34 -12.72 6.86
C LEU A 75 3.64 -12.81 6.02
N GLU A 76 4.27 -14.00 5.96
CA GLU A 76 5.48 -14.18 5.14
C GLU A 76 5.18 -13.99 3.66
N ALA A 77 4.03 -14.48 3.18
CA ALA A 77 3.60 -14.29 1.80
C ALA A 77 3.39 -12.81 1.44
N CYS A 78 2.72 -12.04 2.31
CA CYS A 78 2.58 -10.59 2.14
C CYS A 78 3.95 -9.90 2.11
N CYS A 79 4.84 -10.24 3.05
CA CYS A 79 6.18 -9.66 3.08
C CYS A 79 7.00 -10.01 1.83
N ALA A 80 6.93 -11.25 1.34
CA ALA A 80 7.66 -11.67 0.14
C ALA A 80 7.16 -10.93 -1.12
N ALA A 81 5.85 -10.79 -1.27
CA ALA A 81 5.25 -10.07 -2.39
C ALA A 81 5.61 -8.58 -2.36
N VAL A 82 5.47 -7.92 -1.19
CA VAL A 82 5.78 -6.50 -1.04
C VAL A 82 7.27 -6.24 -1.22
N GLN A 83 8.15 -7.09 -0.69
CA GLN A 83 9.60 -6.98 -0.91
C GLN A 83 9.96 -7.03 -2.40
N SER A 84 9.34 -7.92 -3.18
CA SER A 84 9.54 -7.98 -4.63
C SER A 84 9.15 -6.66 -5.31
N LEU A 85 8.06 -6.00 -4.87
CA LEU A 85 7.65 -4.68 -5.35
C LEU A 85 8.60 -3.57 -4.90
N GLU A 86 9.15 -3.63 -3.67
CA GLU A 86 10.16 -2.69 -3.16
C GLU A 86 11.48 -2.75 -3.94
N GLU A 87 11.86 -3.90 -4.45
CA GLU A 87 13.08 -4.10 -5.25
C GLU A 87 12.89 -3.64 -6.70
N ASN A 88 11.67 -3.55 -7.19
CA ASN A 88 11.36 -3.17 -8.57
C ASN A 88 11.23 -1.62 -8.69
N PRO A 89 12.11 -0.95 -9.47
CA PRO A 89 12.16 0.52 -9.57
C PRO A 89 10.94 1.17 -10.24
N LEU A 90 10.01 0.39 -10.77
CA LEU A 90 8.79 0.90 -11.37
C LEU A 90 7.77 1.36 -10.33
N PHE A 91 7.69 0.66 -9.19
CA PHE A 91 6.71 0.93 -8.14
C PHE A 91 7.19 2.00 -7.15
N ASN A 92 6.24 2.63 -6.45
CA ASN A 92 6.53 3.67 -5.47
C ASN A 92 6.74 3.06 -4.07
N ALA A 93 7.78 2.26 -3.93
CA ALA A 93 8.23 1.68 -2.67
C ALA A 93 9.70 1.29 -2.82
N GLY A 94 10.47 1.25 -1.74
CA GLY A 94 11.86 0.84 -1.77
C GLY A 94 12.67 1.55 -2.86
N ARG A 95 13.25 0.82 -3.81
CA ARG A 95 14.11 1.35 -4.87
C ARG A 95 13.42 2.29 -5.86
N GLY A 96 12.12 2.25 -5.97
CA GLY A 96 11.35 3.12 -6.87
C GLY A 96 10.61 4.23 -6.15
N ALA A 97 10.94 4.47 -4.91
CA ALA A 97 10.27 5.41 -4.04
C ALA A 97 10.21 6.84 -4.60
N ALA A 98 9.11 7.51 -4.34
CA ALA A 98 8.99 8.94 -4.52
C ALA A 98 10.02 9.67 -3.65
N LEU A 99 10.46 10.85 -4.09
CA LEU A 99 11.45 11.63 -3.37
C LEU A 99 10.80 12.85 -2.71
N ALA A 100 11.22 13.13 -1.48
CA ALA A 100 10.91 14.35 -0.79
C ALA A 100 11.55 15.57 -1.49
N LYS A 101 11.18 16.79 -1.12
CA LYS A 101 11.67 18.04 -1.74
C LYS A 101 13.19 18.18 -1.70
N ASP A 102 13.85 17.56 -0.74
CA ASP A 102 15.31 17.57 -0.60
C ASP A 102 16.02 16.49 -1.43
N GLY A 103 15.28 15.67 -2.17
CA GLY A 103 15.80 14.62 -3.05
C GLY A 103 16.05 13.28 -2.38
N ARG A 104 15.72 13.11 -1.08
CA ARG A 104 15.84 11.84 -0.38
C ARG A 104 14.55 11.02 -0.48
N ALA A 105 14.69 9.70 -0.41
CA ALA A 105 13.58 8.80 -0.19
C ALA A 105 13.33 8.66 1.33
N GLU A 106 12.08 8.79 1.74
CA GLU A 106 11.60 8.51 3.09
C GLU A 106 10.57 7.39 2.97
N LEU A 107 10.89 6.22 3.53
CA LEU A 107 10.15 5.00 3.27
C LEU A 107 9.27 4.63 4.45
N ASP A 108 8.00 4.45 4.19
CA ASP A 108 7.02 3.97 5.18
C ASP A 108 6.62 2.54 4.85
N ALA A 109 6.51 1.68 5.85
CA ALA A 109 5.93 0.35 5.69
C ALA A 109 5.26 -0.12 6.97
N SER A 110 4.27 -0.99 6.83
CA SER A 110 3.65 -1.69 7.95
C SER A 110 3.24 -3.10 7.59
N VAL A 111 3.13 -3.92 8.63
CA VAL A 111 2.59 -5.27 8.58
C VAL A 111 1.61 -5.47 9.72
N MET A 112 0.61 -6.32 9.53
CA MET A 112 -0.25 -6.78 10.60
C MET A 112 -0.58 -8.27 10.42
N ASP A 113 -0.40 -9.03 11.48
CA ASP A 113 -0.76 -10.44 11.58
C ASP A 113 -2.15 -10.58 12.22
N GLY A 114 -3.08 -11.14 11.47
CA GLY A 114 -4.48 -11.28 11.90
C GLY A 114 -4.67 -12.30 13.02
N ALA A 115 -3.80 -13.31 13.09
CA ALA A 115 -3.87 -14.39 14.10
C ALA A 115 -3.51 -13.88 15.51
N SER A 116 -2.39 -13.21 15.63
CA SER A 116 -1.91 -12.66 16.90
C SER A 116 -2.48 -11.27 17.21
N GLY A 117 -2.91 -10.53 16.20
CA GLY A 117 -3.25 -9.12 16.30
C GLY A 117 -2.03 -8.21 16.46
N LEU A 118 -0.81 -8.75 16.34
CA LEU A 118 0.42 -7.97 16.39
C LEU A 118 0.63 -7.21 15.08
N ALA A 119 1.32 -6.09 15.19
CA ALA A 119 1.65 -5.25 14.06
C ALA A 119 3.01 -4.58 14.25
N GLY A 120 3.64 -4.21 13.15
CA GLY A 120 4.87 -3.43 13.16
C GLY A 120 4.92 -2.46 12.00
N ALA A 121 5.59 -1.32 12.22
CA ALA A 121 5.76 -0.30 11.20
C ALA A 121 7.10 0.41 11.32
N VAL A 122 7.61 0.85 10.17
CA VAL A 122 8.73 1.81 10.07
C VAL A 122 8.25 3.05 9.33
N LEU A 123 8.70 4.20 9.80
CA LEU A 123 8.33 5.52 9.30
C LEU A 123 9.59 6.27 8.85
N ALA A 124 9.52 6.92 7.69
CA ALA A 124 10.63 7.69 7.12
C ALA A 124 11.97 6.92 7.11
N SER A 125 11.93 5.60 6.92
CA SER A 125 13.12 4.73 6.95
C SER A 125 14.04 5.03 5.78
N GLN A 126 15.37 5.14 6.05
CA GLN A 126 16.39 5.46 5.05
C GLN A 126 17.47 4.37 4.94
N HIS A 127 17.46 3.36 5.80
CA HIS A 127 18.54 2.40 5.93
C HIS A 127 18.15 0.95 5.63
N ALA A 128 16.92 0.54 5.92
CA ALA A 128 16.46 -0.81 5.64
C ALA A 128 16.24 -0.99 4.13
N LYS A 129 16.98 -1.91 3.50
CA LYS A 129 16.84 -2.18 2.05
C LYS A 129 15.42 -2.61 1.69
N SER A 130 14.77 -3.37 2.58
CA SER A 130 13.34 -3.71 2.51
C SER A 130 12.61 -3.15 3.72
N PRO A 131 11.89 -2.03 3.56
CA PRO A 131 11.08 -1.43 4.62
C PRO A 131 10.02 -2.37 5.21
N VAL A 132 9.39 -3.21 4.38
CA VAL A 132 8.38 -4.18 4.87
C VAL A 132 9.01 -5.23 5.78
N ARG A 133 10.24 -5.67 5.50
CA ARG A 133 10.97 -6.59 6.38
C ARG A 133 11.37 -5.91 7.69
N ALA A 134 11.72 -4.63 7.65
CA ALA A 134 12.00 -3.85 8.86
C ALA A 134 10.73 -3.64 9.69
N ALA A 135 9.59 -3.35 9.07
CA ALA A 135 8.30 -3.26 9.75
C ALA A 135 7.95 -4.59 10.48
N ARG A 136 8.17 -5.72 9.82
CA ARG A 136 8.03 -7.03 10.45
C ARG A 136 9.01 -7.24 11.60
N ALA A 137 10.26 -6.84 11.45
CA ALA A 137 11.25 -6.94 12.51
C ALA A 137 10.89 -6.10 13.74
N VAL A 138 10.29 -4.91 13.56
CA VAL A 138 9.71 -4.14 14.68
C VAL A 138 8.70 -4.97 15.45
N MET A 139 7.78 -5.64 14.76
CA MET A 139 6.75 -6.49 15.36
C MET A 139 7.35 -7.70 16.09
N GLU A 140 8.38 -8.36 15.51
CA GLU A 140 8.90 -9.64 16.01
C GLU A 140 9.98 -9.48 17.09
N HIS A 141 10.73 -8.36 17.08
CA HIS A 141 11.93 -8.20 17.91
C HIS A 141 11.84 -7.06 18.92
N THR A 142 10.71 -6.35 19.00
CA THR A 142 10.52 -5.25 19.96
C THR A 142 9.14 -5.26 20.57
N ASP A 143 8.98 -4.54 21.68
CA ASP A 143 7.67 -4.28 22.29
C ASP A 143 6.94 -3.09 21.64
N HIS A 144 7.52 -2.51 20.59
CA HIS A 144 6.98 -1.34 19.90
C HIS A 144 6.15 -1.75 18.68
N VAL A 145 5.19 -0.90 18.32
CA VAL A 145 4.44 -1.05 17.06
C VAL A 145 5.09 -0.22 15.95
N MET A 146 5.70 0.92 16.27
CA MET A 146 6.24 1.85 15.26
C MET A 146 7.62 2.35 15.66
N ILE A 147 8.55 2.42 14.70
CA ILE A 147 9.87 3.03 14.85
C ILE A 147 10.13 3.97 13.68
N VAL A 148 10.52 5.22 14.00
CA VAL A 148 10.92 6.22 13.00
C VAL A 148 12.39 6.01 12.66
N ASP A 149 12.69 5.87 11.37
CA ASP A 149 14.03 5.76 10.78
C ASP A 149 14.98 4.86 11.61
N PRO A 150 14.70 3.55 11.68
CA PRO A 150 15.53 2.64 12.45
C PRO A 150 16.98 2.75 11.96
N PRO A 151 17.95 3.02 12.88
CA PRO A 151 19.34 3.24 12.47
C PRO A 151 19.95 1.95 11.86
N ALA A 152 20.89 2.12 10.95
CA ALA A 152 21.54 1.01 10.24
C ALA A 152 22.10 -0.09 11.16
N GLN A 153 22.53 0.26 12.38
CA GLN A 153 22.96 -0.72 13.37
C GLN A 153 21.79 -1.62 13.79
N LEU A 154 20.65 -1.06 14.14
CA LEU A 154 19.46 -1.80 14.55
C LEU A 154 18.94 -2.70 13.42
N VAL A 155 18.97 -2.22 12.18
CA VAL A 155 18.61 -3.02 10.99
C VAL A 155 19.52 -4.25 10.86
N ARG A 156 20.83 -4.12 11.11
CA ARG A 156 21.77 -5.25 11.12
C ARG A 156 21.54 -6.23 12.29
N GLU A 157 21.19 -5.70 13.47
CA GLU A 157 20.82 -6.52 14.63
C GLU A 157 19.61 -7.41 14.36
N TRP A 158 18.68 -6.94 13.51
CA TRP A 158 17.56 -7.74 12.99
C TRP A 158 17.95 -8.70 11.85
N SER A 159 19.25 -8.79 11.52
CA SER A 159 19.77 -9.61 10.40
C SER A 159 19.22 -9.21 9.04
N LEU A 160 18.86 -7.93 8.86
CA LEU A 160 18.36 -7.38 7.62
C LEU A 160 19.48 -6.66 6.84
N GLU A 161 19.31 -6.61 5.52
CA GLU A 161 20.23 -5.91 4.63
C GLU A 161 20.06 -4.40 4.76
N VAL A 162 21.18 -3.70 4.93
CA VAL A 162 21.24 -2.24 4.95
C VAL A 162 21.61 -1.73 3.57
N ALA A 163 20.87 -0.75 3.08
CA ALA A 163 21.19 -0.02 1.86
C ALA A 163 21.69 1.40 2.19
N ASN A 164 22.54 1.95 1.29
CA ASN A 164 22.82 3.36 1.31
C ASN A 164 21.60 4.13 0.78
N PRO A 165 21.31 5.35 1.28
CA PRO A 165 20.17 6.14 0.83
C PRO A 165 20.11 6.36 -0.69
N GLU A 166 21.26 6.46 -1.37
CA GLU A 166 21.35 6.62 -2.81
C GLU A 166 20.81 5.39 -3.59
N TRP A 167 20.78 4.21 -2.97
CA TRP A 167 20.24 3.00 -3.60
C TRP A 167 18.75 3.13 -3.94
N PHE A 168 18.00 3.88 -3.14
CA PHE A 168 16.56 4.11 -3.35
C PHE A 168 16.29 5.14 -4.44
N VAL A 169 17.27 6.00 -4.74
CA VAL A 169 17.13 7.11 -5.68
C VAL A 169 17.37 6.64 -7.11
N THR A 170 16.37 6.78 -7.98
CA THR A 170 16.47 6.45 -9.40
C THR A 170 16.47 7.73 -10.26
N GLU A 171 17.13 7.68 -11.43
CA GLU A 171 17.11 8.78 -12.39
C GLU A 171 15.69 9.19 -12.79
N ARG A 172 14.78 8.23 -12.93
CA ARG A 172 13.36 8.47 -13.20
C ARG A 172 12.72 9.34 -12.12
N ARG A 173 12.96 9.03 -10.83
CA ARG A 173 12.39 9.77 -9.70
C ARG A 173 13.05 11.13 -9.51
N LEU A 174 14.36 11.26 -9.74
CA LEU A 174 15.04 12.54 -9.78
C LEU A 174 14.48 13.45 -10.88
N ALA A 175 14.29 12.91 -12.09
CA ALA A 175 13.69 13.67 -13.19
C ALA A 175 12.25 14.11 -12.86
N GLN A 176 11.45 13.24 -12.26
CA GLN A 176 10.11 13.58 -11.80
C GLN A 176 10.13 14.70 -10.74
N LEU A 177 10.99 14.59 -9.73
CA LEU A 177 11.13 15.61 -8.69
C LEU A 177 11.48 16.98 -9.29
N ARG A 178 12.47 17.03 -10.19
CA ARG A 178 12.88 18.29 -10.87
C ARG A 178 11.70 18.93 -11.59
N ARG A 179 10.94 18.16 -12.40
CA ARG A 179 9.76 18.68 -13.11
C ARG A 179 8.67 19.23 -12.16
N LEU A 180 8.46 18.55 -11.03
CA LEU A 180 7.50 19.00 -10.02
C LEU A 180 7.94 20.29 -9.32
N LEU A 181 9.23 20.42 -8.97
CA LEU A 181 9.79 21.62 -8.35
C LEU A 181 9.76 22.82 -9.31
N ASP A 182 10.01 22.60 -10.61
CA ASP A 182 9.92 23.60 -11.67
C ASP A 182 8.48 23.94 -12.06
N LYS A 183 7.46 23.30 -11.41
CA LYS A 183 6.04 23.46 -11.71
C LYS A 183 5.66 23.20 -13.17
N SER A 184 6.47 22.44 -13.90
CA SER A 184 6.23 22.05 -15.28
C SER A 184 5.36 20.79 -15.41
N GLU A 185 5.07 20.13 -14.32
CA GLU A 185 4.23 18.93 -14.25
C GLU A 185 3.11 19.11 -13.20
N SER A 186 1.88 18.73 -13.60
CA SER A 186 0.75 18.54 -12.70
C SER A 186 0.21 17.14 -12.96
N GLY A 187 0.17 16.29 -11.93
CA GLY A 187 -0.32 14.91 -12.11
C GLY A 187 -0.26 14.11 -10.83
N PRO A 188 -0.72 12.85 -10.86
CA PRO A 188 -0.70 11.98 -9.70
C PRO A 188 0.74 11.79 -9.19
N ARG A 189 0.93 12.03 -7.90
CA ARG A 189 2.25 12.05 -7.25
C ARG A 189 2.45 10.86 -6.32
N HIS A 190 1.40 10.10 -6.09
CA HIS A 190 1.33 9.01 -5.13
C HIS A 190 1.29 7.65 -5.82
N GLY A 191 1.48 6.64 -5.07
CA GLY A 191 1.38 5.22 -5.32
C GLY A 191 1.85 4.53 -4.05
N THR A 192 1.43 3.32 -3.82
CA THR A 192 1.75 2.54 -2.62
C THR A 192 1.66 1.10 -3.05
N VAL A 193 2.52 0.22 -2.57
CA VAL A 193 2.43 -1.21 -2.85
C VAL A 193 1.91 -1.95 -1.63
N GLY A 194 1.21 -3.05 -1.85
CA GLY A 194 0.73 -3.84 -0.72
C GLY A 194 0.27 -5.23 -1.11
N ALA A 195 0.04 -6.04 -0.10
CA ALA A 195 -0.45 -7.41 -0.21
C ALA A 195 -1.39 -7.75 0.94
N VAL A 196 -2.37 -8.58 0.65
CA VAL A 196 -3.24 -9.24 1.63
C VAL A 196 -3.30 -10.73 1.33
N ALA A 197 -3.23 -11.55 2.37
CA ALA A 197 -3.23 -13.01 2.21
C ALA A 197 -4.08 -13.72 3.25
N LEU A 198 -4.57 -14.88 2.83
CA LEU A 198 -5.10 -15.94 3.68
C LEU A 198 -4.20 -17.16 3.50
N ASP A 199 -3.72 -17.79 4.57
CA ASP A 199 -2.95 -19.03 4.48
C ASP A 199 -3.84 -20.29 4.68
N ALA A 200 -3.23 -21.45 4.46
CA ALA A 200 -3.92 -22.74 4.57
C ALA A 200 -4.41 -23.08 6.00
N ASN A 201 -3.95 -22.36 7.02
CA ASN A 201 -4.40 -22.49 8.39
C ASN A 201 -5.59 -21.57 8.72
N GLY A 202 -6.02 -20.74 7.75
CA GLY A 202 -7.10 -19.77 7.94
C GLY A 202 -6.67 -18.45 8.57
N HIS A 203 -5.36 -18.17 8.64
CA HIS A 203 -4.82 -16.92 9.17
C HIS A 203 -4.72 -15.85 8.08
N LEU A 204 -5.05 -14.63 8.45
CA LEU A 204 -5.03 -13.45 7.59
C LEU A 204 -3.83 -12.57 7.90
N ALA A 205 -3.28 -11.92 6.89
CA ALA A 205 -2.25 -10.90 7.07
C ALA A 205 -2.35 -9.80 6.01
N ALA A 206 -1.81 -8.63 6.34
CA ALA A 206 -1.65 -7.50 5.43
C ALA A 206 -0.26 -6.88 5.56
N ALA A 207 0.27 -6.38 4.46
CA ALA A 207 1.49 -5.60 4.40
C ALA A 207 1.35 -4.47 3.37
N THR A 208 1.88 -3.30 3.70
CA THR A 208 1.85 -2.12 2.82
C THR A 208 3.18 -1.39 2.90
N SER A 209 3.67 -0.84 1.77
CA SER A 209 4.94 -0.10 1.70
C SER A 209 4.86 1.03 0.68
N THR A 210 5.50 2.17 0.98
CA THR A 210 5.47 3.35 0.11
C THR A 210 6.70 4.23 0.26
N GLY A 211 6.99 5.01 -0.79
CA GLY A 211 7.87 6.19 -0.73
C GLY A 211 7.12 7.50 -0.53
N GLY A 212 5.82 7.44 -0.18
CA GLY A 212 4.99 8.64 0.00
C GLY A 212 4.61 9.33 -1.31
N ILE A 213 4.68 10.64 -1.33
CA ILE A 213 4.27 11.51 -2.44
C ILE A 213 5.48 12.24 -3.02
N SER A 214 5.62 12.24 -4.34
CA SER A 214 6.71 12.98 -5.00
C SER A 214 6.66 14.47 -4.66
N ALA A 215 7.81 15.03 -4.26
CA ALA A 215 7.98 16.40 -3.75
C ALA A 215 7.21 16.67 -2.44
N GLN A 216 7.02 15.66 -1.60
CA GLN A 216 6.49 15.85 -0.24
C GLN A 216 7.44 16.69 0.63
N ASP A 217 6.89 17.31 1.66
CA ASP A 217 7.69 17.92 2.70
C ASP A 217 8.48 16.84 3.47
N VAL A 218 9.70 17.14 3.83
CA VAL A 218 10.55 16.23 4.62
C VAL A 218 9.85 15.88 5.93
N GLY A 219 9.79 14.58 6.25
CA GLY A 219 9.11 14.08 7.44
C GLY A 219 7.60 13.92 7.29
N ARG A 220 7.03 14.07 6.08
CA ARG A 220 5.61 13.76 5.84
C ARG A 220 5.38 12.26 5.92
N ILE A 221 4.45 11.85 6.76
CA ILE A 221 4.00 10.46 6.90
C ILE A 221 2.58 10.32 6.32
N GLY A 222 2.37 9.29 5.51
CA GLY A 222 1.06 8.92 4.95
C GLY A 222 0.31 7.89 5.81
N ASP A 223 -0.69 7.28 5.21
CA ASP A 223 -1.53 6.25 5.82
C ASP A 223 -0.82 4.89 5.97
N THR A 224 0.13 4.60 5.11
CA THR A 224 0.80 3.29 5.01
C THR A 224 1.31 2.75 6.35
N PRO A 225 2.06 3.49 7.19
CA PRO A 225 2.59 2.95 8.44
C PRO A 225 1.56 2.96 9.58
N VAL A 226 0.37 3.53 9.37
CA VAL A 226 -0.64 3.70 10.41
C VAL A 226 -1.64 2.55 10.35
N ILE A 227 -1.54 1.65 11.33
CA ILE A 227 -2.45 0.51 11.47
C ILE A 227 -3.89 0.99 11.61
N GLY A 228 -4.76 0.46 10.76
CA GLY A 228 -6.15 0.88 10.63
C GLY A 228 -6.40 1.96 9.57
N ALA A 229 -5.39 2.72 9.17
CA ALA A 229 -5.52 3.67 8.06
C ALA A 229 -5.13 3.03 6.71
N GLY A 230 -3.86 2.63 6.55
CA GLY A 230 -3.34 2.03 5.33
C GLY A 230 -3.29 0.50 5.34
N THR A 231 -3.23 -0.12 6.52
CA THR A 231 -3.02 -1.56 6.70
C THR A 231 -3.85 -2.06 7.88
N TYR A 232 -4.56 -3.16 7.68
CA TYR A 232 -5.27 -3.82 8.78
C TYR A 232 -5.45 -5.31 8.49
N ALA A 233 -5.31 -6.16 9.52
CA ALA A 233 -5.66 -7.58 9.43
C ALA A 233 -6.22 -8.09 10.75
N ARG A 234 -7.24 -8.95 10.66
CA ARG A 234 -7.83 -9.64 11.80
C ARG A 234 -8.46 -10.96 11.36
N ASP A 235 -8.06 -12.04 11.99
CA ASP A 235 -8.65 -13.35 11.77
C ASP A 235 -10.16 -13.35 12.06
N GLY A 236 -10.90 -14.09 11.23
CA GLY A 236 -12.34 -14.14 11.31
C GLY A 236 -13.06 -12.89 10.78
N LEU A 237 -12.31 -11.88 10.29
CA LEU A 237 -12.89 -10.65 9.77
C LEU A 237 -12.40 -10.34 8.34
N ALA A 238 -11.26 -9.70 8.18
CA ALA A 238 -10.65 -9.38 6.89
C ALA A 238 -9.18 -8.95 7.06
N ALA A 239 -8.40 -8.99 5.95
CA ALA A 239 -7.16 -8.25 5.79
C ALA A 239 -7.30 -7.22 4.68
N LEU A 240 -6.73 -6.02 4.87
CA LEU A 240 -6.86 -4.86 3.99
C LEU A 240 -5.51 -4.15 3.80
N SER A 241 -5.24 -3.70 2.57
CA SER A 241 -4.12 -2.81 2.23
C SER A 241 -4.60 -1.71 1.29
N CYS A 242 -4.24 -0.47 1.60
CA CYS A 242 -4.76 0.73 0.96
C CYS A 242 -3.70 1.46 0.14
N THR A 243 -4.14 2.27 -0.82
CA THR A 243 -3.29 3.12 -1.67
C THR A 243 -4.06 4.33 -2.17
N GLY A 244 -3.46 5.52 -2.22
CA GLY A 244 -4.10 6.72 -2.73
C GLY A 244 -3.69 8.01 -2.02
N ASP A 245 -4.67 8.90 -1.79
CA ASP A 245 -4.49 10.14 -1.03
C ASP A 245 -4.37 9.84 0.46
N GLY A 246 -3.13 9.65 0.93
CA GLY A 246 -2.83 9.23 2.30
C GLY A 246 -3.50 10.07 3.38
N GLU A 247 -3.65 11.37 3.17
CA GLU A 247 -4.32 12.28 4.10
C GLU A 247 -5.81 11.95 4.28
N ALA A 248 -6.47 11.50 3.20
CA ALA A 248 -7.87 11.06 3.28
C ALA A 248 -7.99 9.72 4.01
N PHE A 249 -7.11 8.77 3.69
CA PHE A 249 -7.04 7.47 4.37
C PHE A 249 -6.74 7.60 5.86
N LEU A 250 -5.83 8.51 6.24
CA LEU A 250 -5.54 8.83 7.65
C LEU A 250 -6.77 9.40 8.37
N ARG A 251 -7.39 10.42 7.82
CA ARG A 251 -8.57 11.06 8.45
C ARG A 251 -9.77 10.14 8.54
N GLY A 252 -9.96 9.27 7.53
CA GLY A 252 -11.03 8.28 7.48
C GLY A 252 -10.74 6.99 8.25
N VAL A 253 -9.47 6.74 8.65
CA VAL A 253 -9.03 5.45 9.24
C VAL A 253 -9.53 4.28 8.38
N VAL A 254 -9.36 4.38 7.05
CA VAL A 254 -10.11 3.67 6.02
C VAL A 254 -10.07 2.15 6.17
N ALA A 255 -8.89 1.56 6.39
CA ALA A 255 -8.78 0.10 6.53
C ALA A 255 -9.58 -0.42 7.73
N TYR A 256 -9.59 0.31 8.85
CA TYR A 256 -10.37 -0.09 10.03
C TYR A 256 -11.85 0.28 9.90
N ASP A 257 -12.22 1.35 9.19
CA ASP A 257 -13.63 1.70 8.97
C ASP A 257 -14.37 0.59 8.22
N VAL A 258 -13.75 0.02 7.17
CA VAL A 258 -14.28 -1.18 6.49
C VAL A 258 -14.47 -2.33 7.48
N ALA A 259 -13.43 -2.66 8.25
CA ALA A 259 -13.50 -3.73 9.24
C ALA A 259 -14.55 -3.46 10.34
N ALA A 260 -14.71 -2.21 10.77
CA ALA A 260 -15.70 -1.78 11.76
C ALA A 260 -17.14 -1.91 11.23
N ARG A 261 -17.40 -1.51 9.99
CA ARG A 261 -18.71 -1.71 9.34
C ARG A 261 -19.09 -3.19 9.26
N MET A 262 -18.15 -4.05 8.90
CA MET A 262 -18.38 -5.49 8.93
C MET A 262 -18.66 -5.99 10.34
N ARG A 263 -17.84 -5.62 11.32
CA ARG A 263 -17.89 -6.13 12.68
C ARG A 263 -19.08 -5.64 13.49
N TYR A 264 -19.42 -4.36 13.37
CA TYR A 264 -20.39 -3.71 14.27
C TYR A 264 -21.71 -3.40 13.59
N ALA A 265 -21.71 -3.18 12.25
CA ALA A 265 -22.93 -2.96 11.49
C ALA A 265 -23.40 -4.18 10.71
N GLY A 266 -22.60 -5.28 10.70
CA GLY A 266 -22.96 -6.53 10.01
C GLY A 266 -22.96 -6.42 8.49
N CYS A 267 -22.28 -5.41 7.92
CA CYS A 267 -22.13 -5.28 6.48
C CYS A 267 -21.30 -6.43 5.91
N ASP A 268 -21.61 -6.87 4.70
CA ASP A 268 -20.67 -7.68 3.92
C ASP A 268 -19.48 -6.83 3.43
N LEU A 269 -18.39 -7.47 3.04
CA LEU A 269 -17.17 -6.77 2.64
C LEU A 269 -17.40 -5.83 1.44
N PRO A 270 -18.07 -6.21 0.34
CA PRO A 270 -18.34 -5.31 -0.77
C PRO A 270 -19.11 -4.04 -0.36
N SER A 271 -20.15 -4.19 0.44
CA SER A 271 -20.96 -3.07 0.93
C SER A 271 -20.16 -2.14 1.87
N ALA A 272 -19.37 -2.72 2.78
CA ALA A 272 -18.51 -1.96 3.67
C ALA A 272 -17.47 -1.14 2.89
N VAL A 273 -16.80 -1.77 1.92
CA VAL A 273 -15.81 -1.12 1.05
C VAL A 273 -16.43 0.00 0.22
N ALA A 274 -17.58 -0.26 -0.43
CA ALA A 274 -18.27 0.74 -1.25
C ALA A 274 -18.65 1.97 -0.44
N ALA A 275 -19.27 1.78 0.73
CA ALA A 275 -19.68 2.88 1.62
C ALA A 275 -18.46 3.67 2.13
N THR A 276 -17.38 2.99 2.55
CA THR A 276 -16.16 3.66 3.03
C THR A 276 -15.51 4.48 1.93
N ILE A 277 -15.35 3.95 0.70
CA ILE A 277 -14.78 4.70 -0.42
C ILE A 277 -15.65 5.91 -0.76
N GLU A 278 -16.97 5.75 -0.82
CA GLU A 278 -17.88 6.87 -1.13
C GLU A 278 -17.74 7.98 -0.11
N GLU A 279 -17.92 7.70 1.17
CA GLU A 279 -17.94 8.68 2.24
C GLU A 279 -16.58 9.34 2.51
N THR A 280 -15.48 8.59 2.37
CA THR A 280 -14.14 9.06 2.76
C THR A 280 -13.30 9.57 1.60
N LEU A 281 -13.54 9.09 0.39
CA LEU A 281 -12.78 9.50 -0.80
C LEU A 281 -13.63 10.28 -1.78
N THR A 282 -14.67 9.67 -2.36
CA THR A 282 -15.44 10.26 -3.46
C THR A 282 -16.10 11.57 -3.06
N GLU A 283 -16.88 11.58 -1.97
CA GLU A 283 -17.54 12.80 -1.47
C GLU A 283 -16.56 13.89 -1.01
N LYS A 284 -15.32 13.52 -0.70
CA LYS A 284 -14.27 14.47 -0.27
C LYS A 284 -13.38 14.94 -1.41
N GLY A 285 -13.64 14.48 -2.65
CA GLY A 285 -12.83 14.81 -3.81
C GLY A 285 -11.40 14.19 -3.76
N SER A 286 -11.23 13.13 -2.97
CA SER A 286 -10.00 12.37 -2.85
C SER A 286 -10.07 11.09 -3.68
N SER A 287 -8.93 10.52 -4.05
CA SER A 287 -8.87 9.29 -4.85
C SER A 287 -7.94 8.26 -4.25
N GLY A 288 -8.24 6.98 -4.54
CA GLY A 288 -7.44 5.86 -4.08
C GLY A 288 -8.16 4.55 -4.30
N GLY A 289 -7.67 3.52 -3.62
CA GLY A 289 -8.25 2.19 -3.66
C GLY A 289 -7.70 1.31 -2.55
N LEU A 290 -8.19 0.10 -2.50
CA LEU A 290 -7.76 -0.91 -1.56
C LEU A 290 -7.93 -2.32 -2.14
N ILE A 291 -7.18 -3.24 -1.58
CA ILE A 291 -7.42 -4.67 -1.71
C ILE A 291 -7.82 -5.25 -0.36
N ALA A 292 -8.70 -6.24 -0.37
CA ALA A 292 -9.13 -6.94 0.83
C ALA A 292 -9.33 -8.43 0.57
N VAL A 293 -9.10 -9.26 1.60
CA VAL A 293 -9.37 -10.71 1.58
C VAL A 293 -10.13 -11.13 2.82
N LEU A 294 -11.12 -12.02 2.61
CA LEU A 294 -11.94 -12.63 3.67
C LEU A 294 -11.34 -13.97 4.15
N PRO A 295 -11.76 -14.47 5.32
CA PRO A 295 -11.42 -15.82 5.79
C PRO A 295 -11.94 -16.93 4.85
N THR A 296 -12.89 -16.62 3.97
CA THR A 296 -13.42 -17.54 2.93
C THR A 296 -12.50 -17.61 1.70
N GLY A 297 -11.48 -16.75 1.60
CA GLY A 297 -10.64 -16.59 0.41
C GLY A 297 -11.25 -15.67 -0.66
N GLU A 298 -12.46 -15.15 -0.46
CA GLU A 298 -13.02 -14.12 -1.34
C GLU A 298 -12.23 -12.82 -1.20
N MET A 299 -12.02 -12.14 -2.33
CA MET A 299 -11.21 -10.92 -2.39
C MET A 299 -12.01 -9.78 -3.02
N VAL A 300 -11.77 -8.57 -2.53
CA VAL A 300 -12.28 -7.32 -3.13
C VAL A 300 -11.11 -6.48 -3.57
N ILE A 301 -11.19 -5.97 -4.80
CA ILE A 301 -10.33 -4.91 -5.33
C ILE A 301 -11.24 -3.74 -5.66
N ALA A 302 -10.99 -2.59 -5.05
CA ALA A 302 -11.85 -1.43 -5.21
C ALA A 302 -11.05 -0.14 -5.30
N HIS A 303 -11.47 0.78 -6.18
CA HIS A 303 -10.86 2.09 -6.34
C HIS A 303 -11.83 3.10 -6.98
N ASN A 304 -11.64 4.39 -6.67
CA ASN A 304 -12.26 5.51 -7.38
C ASN A 304 -11.22 6.34 -8.17
N SER A 305 -9.97 5.87 -8.24
CA SER A 305 -8.93 6.43 -9.11
C SER A 305 -9.11 5.96 -10.55
N PRO A 306 -8.57 6.67 -11.57
CA PRO A 306 -8.64 6.24 -12.97
C PRO A 306 -8.10 4.84 -13.24
N MET A 307 -7.11 4.39 -12.44
CA MET A 307 -6.52 3.06 -12.55
C MET A 307 -5.97 2.59 -11.19
N MET A 308 -5.86 1.29 -11.01
CA MET A 308 -5.20 0.65 -9.87
C MET A 308 -4.48 -0.61 -10.32
N PHE A 309 -3.17 -0.60 -10.16
CA PHE A 309 -2.34 -1.77 -10.44
C PHE A 309 -2.62 -2.86 -9.41
N SER A 310 -3.02 -4.02 -9.87
CA SER A 310 -3.29 -5.15 -8.97
C SER A 310 -3.04 -6.49 -9.65
N ALA A 311 -2.76 -7.51 -8.83
CA ALA A 311 -2.73 -8.90 -9.28
C ALA A 311 -3.30 -9.82 -8.18
N TYR A 312 -3.97 -10.88 -8.63
CA TYR A 312 -4.58 -11.89 -7.77
C TYR A 312 -4.75 -13.20 -8.54
N ARG A 313 -4.93 -14.30 -7.83
CA ARG A 313 -5.22 -15.59 -8.45
C ARG A 313 -6.72 -15.75 -8.66
N ASP A 314 -7.11 -16.06 -9.89
CA ASP A 314 -8.48 -16.41 -10.28
C ASP A 314 -8.48 -17.83 -10.87
N GLY A 315 -8.90 -18.81 -10.10
CA GLY A 315 -8.78 -20.22 -10.46
C GLY A 315 -7.30 -20.62 -10.64
N SER A 316 -6.92 -21.04 -11.85
CA SER A 316 -5.53 -21.45 -12.18
C SER A 316 -4.66 -20.31 -12.70
N GLU A 317 -5.22 -19.13 -12.97
CA GLU A 317 -4.51 -18.02 -13.61
C GLU A 317 -4.27 -16.85 -12.65
N VAL A 318 -3.13 -16.17 -12.83
CA VAL A 318 -2.88 -14.88 -12.18
C VAL A 318 -3.41 -13.76 -13.09
N ARG A 319 -4.46 -13.10 -12.62
CA ARG A 319 -5.02 -11.91 -13.26
C ARG A 319 -4.22 -10.68 -12.87
N VAL A 320 -3.95 -9.82 -13.84
CA VAL A 320 -3.27 -8.55 -13.64
C VAL A 320 -4.14 -7.44 -14.21
N HIS A 321 -4.39 -6.40 -13.42
CA HIS A 321 -5.04 -5.16 -13.82
C HIS A 321 -4.03 -4.02 -13.75
N LEU A 322 -4.09 -3.12 -14.75
CA LEU A 322 -3.22 -1.95 -14.86
C LEU A 322 -4.04 -0.67 -14.88
#